data_4921b26c80c5cf266a93a8751a3dfe02
#
_entry.id   4921b26c80c5cf266a93a8751a3dfe02
#
_cell.length_a   1.000
_cell.length_b   1.000
_cell.length_c   1.000
_cell.angle_alpha   90.00
_cell.angle_beta   90.00
_cell.angle_gamma   90.00
#
_symmetry.space_group_name_H-M   'P 1'
#
loop_
_entity.id
_entity.type
_entity.pdbx_description
1 polymer ?
#
loop_
_entity_poly.entity_id
_entity_poly.type
_entity_poly.pdbx_seq_one_letter_code
_entity_poly.pdbx_strand_id
1 'polypeptide(L)'
;MAWEILIHPEVALWLQGLSDKEYEKVVATMQALAEVGPALGRPHVDRIKHSRLHNLKELRPLGSSLRILFAFDFQRRATLLAAGDKSSDWSNWYLINIPIAEKRFIELNDKNKK
;
A
#
# COMPACT_ATOMS: atom_id res chain seq x y z
N MET A 1 9.73 5.41 -17.52
CA MET A 1 8.63 4.45 -17.61
C MET A 1 7.89 4.35 -16.29
N ALA A 2 6.59 4.31 -16.36
CA ALA A 2 5.78 4.21 -15.16
C ALA A 2 5.82 2.79 -14.58
N TRP A 3 5.67 2.71 -13.27
CA TRP A 3 5.52 1.44 -12.57
C TRP A 3 4.04 1.08 -12.53
N GLU A 4 3.72 -0.17 -12.82
CA GLU A 4 2.35 -0.64 -12.76
C GLU A 4 1.90 -0.75 -11.29
N ILE A 5 0.66 -0.36 -11.03
CA ILE A 5 0.07 -0.47 -9.69
C ILE A 5 -1.10 -1.45 -9.75
N LEU A 6 -1.00 -2.52 -8.98
CA LEU A 6 -2.08 -3.48 -8.81
C LEU A 6 -2.78 -3.19 -7.49
N ILE A 7 -4.10 -3.36 -7.46
CA ILE A 7 -4.89 -3.05 -6.28
C ILE A 7 -5.66 -4.30 -5.87
N HIS A 8 -5.40 -4.78 -4.66
CA HIS A 8 -6.16 -5.89 -4.11
C HIS A 8 -7.65 -5.51 -4.04
N PRO A 9 -8.58 -6.44 -4.32
CA PRO A 9 -10.02 -6.11 -4.31
C PRO A 9 -10.51 -5.43 -3.04
N GLU A 10 -10.00 -5.82 -1.88
CA GLU A 10 -10.39 -5.19 -0.62
C GLU A 10 -9.91 -3.74 -0.53
N VAL A 11 -8.75 -3.44 -1.09
CA VAL A 11 -8.26 -2.06 -1.14
C VAL A 11 -9.12 -1.24 -2.11
N ALA A 12 -9.51 -1.84 -3.23
CA ALA A 12 -10.40 -1.16 -4.19
C ALA A 12 -11.73 -0.79 -3.55
N LEU A 13 -12.31 -1.68 -2.74
CA LEU A 13 -13.53 -1.40 -2.00
C LEU A 13 -13.33 -0.25 -1.02
N TRP A 14 -12.22 -0.26 -0.30
CA TRP A 14 -11.89 0.79 0.64
C TRP A 14 -11.80 2.15 -0.06
N LEU A 15 -11.16 2.19 -1.23
CA LEU A 15 -11.04 3.42 -2.02
C LEU A 15 -12.40 3.99 -2.39
N GLN A 16 -13.37 3.14 -2.72
CA GLN A 16 -14.71 3.57 -3.10
C GLN A 16 -15.46 4.24 -1.94
N GLY A 17 -15.10 3.91 -0.70
CA GLY A 17 -15.73 4.48 0.49
C GLY A 17 -15.15 5.79 0.97
N LEU A 18 -14.09 6.29 0.34
CA LEU A 18 -13.43 7.53 0.77
C LEU A 18 -14.22 8.77 0.32
N SER A 19 -14.07 9.85 1.08
CA SER A 19 -14.55 11.16 0.64
C SER A 19 -13.76 11.60 -0.60
N ASP A 20 -14.29 12.57 -1.34
CA ASP A 20 -13.60 13.09 -2.52
C ASP A 20 -12.22 13.63 -2.18
N LYS A 21 -12.08 14.35 -1.07
CA LYS A 21 -10.80 14.88 -0.64
C LYS A 21 -9.79 13.79 -0.31
N GLU A 22 -10.24 12.77 0.41
CA GLU A 22 -9.39 11.65 0.76
C GLU A 22 -8.96 10.87 -0.49
N TYR A 23 -9.90 10.64 -1.38
CA TYR A 23 -9.61 9.94 -2.63
C TYR A 23 -8.57 10.69 -3.46
N GLU A 24 -8.70 12.01 -3.57
CA GLU A 24 -7.73 12.83 -4.30
C GLU A 24 -6.33 12.72 -3.71
N LYS A 25 -6.22 12.70 -2.38
CA LYS A 25 -4.92 12.55 -1.70
C LYS A 25 -4.28 11.20 -2.00
N VAL A 26 -5.08 10.14 -1.97
CA VAL A 26 -4.59 8.80 -2.28
C VAL A 26 -4.14 8.71 -3.73
N VAL A 27 -4.95 9.20 -4.66
CA VAL A 27 -4.61 9.17 -6.09
C VAL A 27 -3.32 9.93 -6.37
N ALA A 28 -3.16 11.11 -5.77
CA ALA A 28 -1.93 11.90 -5.95
C ALA A 28 -0.69 11.12 -5.50
N THR A 29 -0.79 10.43 -4.37
CA THR A 29 0.33 9.64 -3.86
C THR A 29 0.58 8.39 -4.71
N MET A 30 -0.48 7.76 -5.20
CA MET A 30 -0.35 6.64 -6.13
C MET A 30 0.32 7.05 -7.44
N GLN A 31 0.01 8.24 -7.94
CA GLN A 31 0.64 8.78 -9.15
C GLN A 31 2.15 8.98 -8.93
N ALA A 32 2.52 9.52 -7.78
CA ALA A 32 3.93 9.70 -7.44
C ALA A 32 4.64 8.33 -7.39
N LEU A 33 3.99 7.33 -6.82
CA LEU A 33 4.53 5.98 -6.74
C LEU A 33 4.73 5.38 -8.13
N ALA A 34 3.75 5.56 -9.02
CA ALA A 34 3.84 5.04 -10.38
C ALA A 34 4.96 5.69 -11.17
N GLU A 35 5.23 6.96 -10.94
CA GLU A 35 6.29 7.68 -11.64
C GLU A 35 7.67 7.34 -11.11
N VAL A 36 7.83 7.29 -9.80
CA VAL A 36 9.13 7.17 -9.15
C VAL A 36 9.50 5.72 -8.85
N GLY A 37 8.52 4.90 -8.49
CA GLY A 37 8.76 3.50 -8.15
C GLY A 37 9.45 3.33 -6.80
N PRO A 38 10.33 2.32 -6.66
CA PRO A 38 10.96 2.00 -5.37
C PRO A 38 11.82 3.10 -4.77
N ALA A 39 12.23 4.08 -5.56
CA ALA A 39 13.01 5.22 -5.06
C ALA A 39 12.16 6.24 -4.29
N LEU A 40 10.82 6.15 -4.41
CA LEU A 40 9.94 7.06 -3.67
C LEU A 40 10.06 6.77 -2.18
N GLY A 41 10.41 7.79 -1.41
CA GLY A 41 10.58 7.71 0.02
C GLY A 41 9.73 8.72 0.76
N ARG A 42 10.15 9.07 1.96
CA ARG A 42 9.44 10.05 2.79
C ARG A 42 9.29 11.37 2.06
N PRO A 43 8.19 12.07 2.25
CA PRO A 43 7.08 11.76 3.17
C PRO A 43 6.01 10.82 2.60
N HIS A 44 6.10 10.43 1.34
CA HIS A 44 5.06 9.69 0.63
C HIS A 44 5.08 8.19 0.93
N VAL A 45 6.25 7.63 1.19
CA VAL A 45 6.45 6.20 1.43
C VAL A 45 7.42 6.01 2.57
N ASP A 46 7.16 5.02 3.42
CA ASP A 46 8.09 4.59 4.45
C ASP A 46 8.15 3.07 4.49
N ARG A 47 9.21 2.54 5.06
CA ARG A 47 9.38 1.09 5.19
C ARG A 47 8.62 0.59 6.41
N ILE A 48 8.10 -0.62 6.29
CA ILE A 48 7.47 -1.30 7.43
C ILE A 48 8.53 -2.14 8.13
N LYS A 49 8.75 -1.86 9.40
CA LYS A 49 9.62 -2.68 10.26
C LYS A 49 8.80 -3.84 10.80
N HIS A 50 9.49 -4.91 11.17
CA HIS A 50 8.87 -6.09 11.81
C HIS A 50 7.90 -6.85 10.91
N SER A 51 8.03 -6.72 9.58
CA SER A 51 7.30 -7.55 8.64
C SER A 51 8.15 -8.75 8.23
N ARG A 52 7.49 -9.87 7.94
CA ARG A 52 8.15 -11.03 7.34
C ARG A 52 8.57 -10.77 5.91
N LEU A 53 7.96 -9.77 5.27
CA LEU A 53 8.35 -9.34 3.93
C LEU A 53 9.38 -8.23 4.06
N HIS A 54 10.57 -8.44 3.49
CA HIS A 54 11.65 -7.45 3.54
C HIS A 54 11.28 -6.15 2.83
N ASN A 55 10.40 -6.24 1.85
CA ASN A 55 10.06 -5.12 0.99
C ASN A 55 8.67 -4.55 1.26
N LEU A 56 8.05 -4.89 2.38
CA LEU A 56 6.76 -4.29 2.72
C LEU A 56 6.95 -2.83 3.10
N LYS A 57 6.15 -1.97 2.47
CA LYS A 57 6.19 -0.52 2.65
C LYS A 57 4.80 0.02 2.90
N GLU A 58 4.72 1.25 3.36
CA GLU A 58 3.44 1.93 3.51
C GLU A 58 3.42 3.18 2.65
N LEU A 59 2.31 3.37 1.97
CA LEU A 59 2.00 4.59 1.25
C LEU A 59 1.30 5.54 2.22
N ARG A 60 1.73 6.80 2.25
CA ARG A 60 1.28 7.79 3.23
C ARG A 60 0.72 9.01 2.52
N PRO A 61 -0.57 9.00 2.14
CA PRO A 61 -1.17 10.18 1.49
C PRO A 61 -1.02 11.40 2.39
N LEU A 62 -0.45 12.46 1.82
CA LEU A 62 -0.07 13.65 2.59
C LEU A 62 -1.28 14.33 3.22
N GLY A 63 -1.09 14.82 4.45
CA GLY A 63 -2.15 15.52 5.17
C GLY A 63 -3.27 14.61 5.62
N SER A 64 -3.00 13.32 5.80
CA SER A 64 -4.02 12.37 6.22
C SER A 64 -3.44 11.33 7.17
N SER A 65 -4.33 10.60 7.86
CA SER A 65 -3.98 9.43 8.64
C SER A 65 -4.20 8.13 7.86
N LEU A 66 -4.50 8.24 6.58
CA LEU A 66 -4.69 7.06 5.72
C LEU A 66 -3.36 6.37 5.47
N ARG A 67 -3.38 5.05 5.44
CA ARG A 67 -2.18 4.25 5.15
C ARG A 67 -2.55 3.08 4.24
N ILE A 68 -1.66 2.79 3.29
CA ILE A 68 -1.84 1.67 2.37
C ILE A 68 -0.55 0.86 2.38
N LEU A 69 -0.65 -0.40 2.82
CA LEU A 69 0.50 -1.30 2.81
C LEU A 69 0.66 -1.90 1.44
N PHE A 70 1.88 -1.90 0.92
CA PHE A 70 2.16 -2.37 -0.43
C PHE A 70 3.56 -2.97 -0.52
N ALA A 71 3.81 -3.71 -1.60
CA ALA A 71 5.14 -4.24 -1.89
C ALA A 71 5.34 -4.30 -3.40
N PHE A 72 6.60 -4.20 -3.82
CA PHE A 72 6.96 -4.39 -5.23
C PHE A 72 7.24 -5.86 -5.50
N ASP A 73 6.83 -6.33 -6.67
CA ASP A 73 7.13 -7.69 -7.12
C ASP A 73 8.26 -7.68 -8.17
N PHE A 74 8.62 -8.87 -8.64
CA PHE A 74 9.69 -9.02 -9.63
C PHE A 74 9.33 -8.50 -11.02
N GLN A 75 8.05 -8.21 -11.26
CA GLN A 75 7.59 -7.73 -12.56
C GLN A 75 7.43 -6.22 -12.59
N ARG A 76 8.08 -5.50 -11.66
CA ARG A 76 8.05 -4.04 -11.58
C ARG A 76 6.65 -3.50 -11.31
N ARG A 77 5.90 -4.18 -10.46
CA ARG A 77 4.55 -3.78 -10.07
C ARG A 77 4.50 -3.53 -8.58
N ALA A 78 3.81 -2.45 -8.19
CA ALA A 78 3.50 -2.19 -6.79
C ALA A 78 2.11 -2.73 -6.52
N THR A 79 1.99 -3.67 -5.60
CA THR A 79 0.69 -4.24 -5.25
C THR A 79 0.21 -3.66 -3.94
N LEU A 80 -0.94 -2.98 -3.99
CA LEU A 80 -1.58 -2.41 -2.80
C LEU A 80 -2.35 -3.53 -2.10
N LEU A 81 -2.00 -3.81 -0.85
CA LEU A 81 -2.38 -5.05 -0.17
C LEU A 81 -3.39 -4.86 0.96
N ALA A 82 -3.27 -3.80 1.73
CA ALA A 82 -4.18 -3.51 2.84
C ALA A 82 -4.20 -2.02 3.08
N ALA A 83 -5.34 -1.50 3.48
CA ALA A 83 -5.50 -0.06 3.64
C ALA A 83 -6.45 0.26 4.77
N GLY A 84 -6.36 1.47 5.29
CA GLY A 84 -7.24 1.96 6.33
C GLY A 84 -6.79 3.28 6.89
N ASP A 85 -7.49 3.69 7.95
CA ASP A 85 -7.23 4.92 8.68
C ASP A 85 -6.67 4.54 10.04
N LYS A 86 -5.45 4.97 10.34
CA LYS A 86 -4.79 4.63 11.61
C LYS A 86 -5.07 5.62 12.74
N SER A 87 -5.94 6.61 12.52
CA SER A 87 -6.09 7.74 13.44
C SER A 87 -6.57 7.37 14.84
N SER A 88 -7.43 6.35 14.98
CA SER A 88 -8.02 6.01 16.27
C SER A 88 -7.12 5.13 17.13
N ASP A 89 -6.34 4.25 16.52
CA ASP A 89 -5.43 3.34 17.25
C ASP A 89 -4.37 2.83 16.28
N TRP A 90 -3.35 3.64 16.05
CA TRP A 90 -2.36 3.34 15.03
C TRP A 90 -1.56 2.07 15.31
N SER A 91 -1.22 1.79 16.58
CA SER A 91 -0.47 0.58 16.93
C SER A 91 -1.25 -0.67 16.59
N ASN A 92 -2.51 -0.70 16.97
CA ASN A 92 -3.38 -1.84 16.71
C ASN A 92 -3.67 -1.98 15.22
N TRP A 93 -3.77 -0.87 14.51
CA TRP A 93 -3.98 -0.90 13.06
C TRP A 93 -2.85 -1.68 12.37
N TYR A 94 -1.59 -1.41 12.72
CA TYR A 94 -0.45 -2.11 12.13
C TYR A 94 -0.42 -3.59 12.54
N LEU A 95 -0.71 -3.87 13.81
CA LEU A 95 -0.75 -5.26 14.28
C LEU A 95 -1.75 -6.13 13.50
N ILE A 96 -2.87 -5.55 13.12
CA ILE A 96 -3.91 -6.25 12.35
C ILE A 96 -3.54 -6.31 10.88
N ASN A 97 -3.09 -5.22 10.30
CA ASN A 97 -2.98 -5.10 8.85
C ASN A 97 -1.69 -5.62 8.25
N ILE A 98 -0.58 -5.62 9.00
CA ILE A 98 0.66 -6.16 8.48
C ILE A 98 0.53 -7.66 8.14
N PRO A 99 -0.01 -8.52 9.03
CA PRO A 99 -0.20 -9.93 8.67
C PRO A 99 -1.14 -10.13 7.49
N ILE A 100 -2.16 -9.30 7.37
CA ILE A 100 -3.10 -9.35 6.23
C ILE A 100 -2.35 -9.05 4.94
N ALA A 101 -1.55 -8.00 4.93
CA ALA A 101 -0.78 -7.62 3.74
C ALA A 101 0.21 -8.72 3.36
N GLU A 102 0.91 -9.29 4.32
CA GLU A 102 1.85 -10.39 4.10
C GLU A 102 1.16 -11.59 3.44
N LYS A 103 0.02 -11.99 3.98
CA LYS A 103 -0.73 -13.12 3.45
C LYS A 103 -1.20 -12.86 2.03
N ARG A 104 -1.73 -11.68 1.77
CA ARG A 104 -2.22 -11.31 0.44
C ARG A 104 -1.10 -11.29 -0.59
N PHE A 105 0.06 -10.78 -0.22
CA PHE A 105 1.21 -10.75 -1.12
C PHE A 105 1.66 -12.16 -1.48
N ILE A 106 1.76 -13.03 -0.50
CA ILE A 106 2.16 -14.43 -0.73
C ILE A 106 1.15 -15.15 -1.63
N GLU A 107 -0.13 -14.99 -1.38
CA GLU A 107 -1.18 -15.61 -2.18
C GLU A 107 -1.11 -15.16 -3.64
N LEU A 108 -0.92 -13.86 -3.88
CA LEU A 108 -0.83 -13.33 -5.23
C LEU A 108 0.40 -13.84 -5.97
N ASN A 109 1.53 -13.92 -5.30
CA ASN A 109 2.76 -14.41 -5.92
C ASN A 109 2.69 -15.91 -6.21
N ASP A 110 2.08 -16.70 -5.34
CA ASP A 110 1.89 -18.13 -5.58
C ASP A 110 1.03 -18.37 -6.81
N LYS A 111 -0.02 -17.58 -7.00
CA LYS A 111 -0.85 -17.68 -8.21
C LYS A 111 -0.07 -17.34 -9.47
N ASN A 112 0.85 -16.40 -9.38
CA ASN A 112 1.62 -15.92 -10.53
C ASN A 112 2.79 -16.82 -10.88
N LYS A 113 3.11 -17.80 -10.04
CA LYS A 113 4.21 -18.74 -10.30
C LYS A 113 3.82 -19.91 -11.21
N LYS A 114 2.58 -20.03 -11.55
CA LYS A 114 2.12 -21.13 -12.41
C LYS A 114 2.25 -20.81 -13.88
#